data_d5091350e6d2813ca4e0e1c2cc7e52be
#
_entry.id   d5091350e6d2813ca4e0e1c2cc7e52be
#
_cell.length_a   1.000
_cell.length_b   1.000
_cell.length_c   1.000
_cell.angle_alpha   90.00
_cell.angle_beta   90.00
_cell.angle_gamma   90.00
#
_symmetry.space_group_name_H-M   'P 1'
#
loop_
_entity.id
_entity.type
_entity.pdbx_description
1 polymer ?
#
loop_
_entity_poly.entity_id
_entity_poly.type
_entity_poly.pdbx_seq_one_letter_code
_entity_poly.pdbx_strand_id
1 'polypeptide(L)'
;IQFNSPTIAQFIGMIALSVILFSGGMDTKFKEIRPVLGPGIILATLGVMITTAITGGSSFLGTRYFFGSITLTLYESLLLAAVISSTDSASVFSILRSKGLRLKENLRPMLEFESGSNDPMANILTILFIQVIQVGHMSFGHSAGVLLMQIGVGAVAGYVLGRISLFFVNRLDVDNQSQYPILLLALVFFIFSFTDLIGGNGYLAVYLAGLVIGNSKMPHHRSTTTFFDGIAWLAQLVMFLTLGLLVNPTELLPVAGIGLLIAVAMILIARPATVYLCLLPFRKISGRAKAYVSWVGLRGAVPIIFATYPLIAGINNANLIFNIVFFITIMSLVIQGTTVGYMAGKLRMVDNSEPAALSFSFEELPDEIKSTLSETEVTADMLASGDRLMDLPLPDDELVVTVKRDGAFFIPNGRSKLCLGDKLLVISHSERGQILQTK
;
A
#
# COMPACT_ATOMS: atom_id res chain seq x y z
N ILE A 1 -6.74 -13.77 -29.79
CA ILE A 1 -6.12 -14.65 -28.77
C ILE A 1 -7.19 -14.89 -27.72
N GLN A 2 -7.69 -16.14 -27.60
CA GLN A 2 -8.61 -16.51 -26.53
C GLN A 2 -7.77 -16.96 -25.34
N PHE A 3 -7.81 -16.18 -24.25
CA PHE A 3 -7.18 -16.52 -22.97
C PHE A 3 -8.30 -16.97 -22.01
N ASN A 4 -8.48 -18.28 -21.86
CA ASN A 4 -9.61 -18.86 -21.12
C ASN A 4 -9.16 -19.75 -19.94
N SER A 5 -8.03 -19.40 -19.30
CA SER A 5 -7.53 -20.19 -18.16
C SER A 5 -7.56 -19.38 -16.86
N PRO A 6 -8.61 -19.53 -16.01
CA PRO A 6 -8.66 -18.90 -14.69
C PRO A 6 -7.47 -19.27 -13.80
N THR A 7 -6.96 -20.50 -13.92
CA THR A 7 -5.81 -20.99 -13.15
C THR A 7 -4.53 -20.23 -13.47
N ILE A 8 -4.25 -19.98 -14.76
CA ILE A 8 -3.08 -19.19 -15.17
C ILE A 8 -3.26 -17.73 -14.72
N ALA A 9 -4.46 -17.18 -14.89
CA ALA A 9 -4.77 -15.81 -14.43
C ALA A 9 -4.59 -15.68 -12.92
N GLN A 10 -5.06 -16.66 -12.13
CA GLN A 10 -4.86 -16.68 -10.68
C GLN A 10 -3.37 -16.75 -10.32
N PHE A 11 -2.60 -17.61 -10.99
CA PHE A 11 -1.16 -17.76 -10.73
C PHE A 11 -0.40 -16.46 -11.01
N ILE A 12 -0.67 -15.82 -12.15
CA ILE A 12 -0.10 -14.50 -12.49
C ILE A 12 -0.53 -13.46 -11.45
N GLY A 13 -1.80 -13.45 -11.07
CA GLY A 13 -2.34 -12.54 -10.07
C GLY A 13 -1.71 -12.74 -8.69
N MET A 14 -1.45 -13.98 -8.28
CA MET A 14 -0.80 -14.32 -7.01
C MET A 14 0.63 -13.77 -6.97
N ILE A 15 1.41 -13.99 -8.03
CA ILE A 15 2.77 -13.45 -8.16
C ILE A 15 2.74 -11.92 -8.12
N ALA A 16 1.87 -11.31 -8.94
CA ALA A 16 1.75 -9.86 -9.04
C ALA A 16 1.36 -9.22 -7.70
N LEU A 17 0.33 -9.77 -7.04
CA LEU A 17 -0.15 -9.25 -5.76
C LEU A 17 0.89 -9.38 -4.65
N SER A 18 1.66 -10.49 -4.62
CA SER A 18 2.74 -10.67 -3.64
C SER A 18 3.81 -9.59 -3.79
N VAL A 19 4.20 -9.26 -5.01
CA VAL A 19 5.19 -8.19 -5.29
C VAL A 19 4.62 -6.81 -4.95
N ILE A 20 3.38 -6.54 -5.34
CA ILE A 20 2.70 -5.25 -5.06
C ILE A 20 2.58 -5.03 -3.55
N LEU A 21 2.15 -6.04 -2.80
CA LEU A 21 2.01 -5.93 -1.34
C LEU A 21 3.35 -5.76 -0.64
N PHE A 22 4.39 -6.46 -1.10
CA PHE A 22 5.73 -6.29 -0.55
C PHE A 22 6.28 -4.87 -0.80
N SER A 23 6.17 -4.37 -2.04
CA SER A 23 6.55 -2.99 -2.39
C SER A 23 5.77 -1.97 -1.56
N GLY A 24 4.44 -2.11 -1.46
CA GLY A 24 3.60 -1.25 -0.62
C GLY A 24 3.98 -1.30 0.87
N GLY A 25 4.36 -2.48 1.37
CA GLY A 25 4.90 -2.64 2.72
C GLY A 25 6.23 -1.92 2.92
N MET A 26 7.15 -2.02 1.94
CA MET A 26 8.45 -1.34 1.98
C MET A 26 8.32 0.19 1.97
N ASP A 27 7.38 0.73 1.21
CA ASP A 27 7.14 2.17 1.09
C ASP A 27 6.46 2.75 2.34
N THR A 28 5.79 1.90 3.12
CA THR A 28 5.05 2.30 4.31
C THR A 28 5.99 2.63 5.47
N LYS A 29 6.14 3.92 5.79
CA LYS A 29 7.00 4.36 6.91
C LYS A 29 6.28 4.18 8.26
N PHE A 30 6.85 3.38 9.14
CA PHE A 30 6.27 3.08 10.46
C PHE A 30 5.99 4.35 11.30
N LYS A 31 6.85 5.36 11.21
CA LYS A 31 6.65 6.64 11.90
C LYS A 31 5.37 7.36 11.44
N GLU A 32 5.03 7.26 10.14
CA GLU A 32 3.85 7.91 9.56
C GLU A 32 2.56 7.13 9.87
N ILE A 33 2.61 5.78 9.90
CA ILE A 33 1.43 4.97 10.18
C ILE A 33 1.12 4.83 11.67
N ARG A 34 2.11 4.98 12.56
CA ARG A 34 1.94 4.82 14.01
C ARG A 34 0.73 5.58 14.60
N PRO A 35 0.47 6.85 14.26
CA PRO A 35 -0.70 7.57 14.77
C PRO A 35 -2.03 7.08 14.20
N VAL A 36 -2.03 6.37 13.07
CA VAL A 36 -3.22 5.88 12.35
C VAL A 36 -3.35 4.34 12.36
N LEU A 37 -2.46 3.62 13.07
CA LEU A 37 -2.51 2.16 13.18
C LEU A 37 -3.86 1.64 13.68
N GLY A 38 -4.38 2.21 14.77
CA GLY A 38 -5.67 1.79 15.34
C GLY A 38 -6.82 1.91 14.33
N PRO A 39 -7.07 3.12 13.78
CA PRO A 39 -8.07 3.30 12.72
C PRO A 39 -7.85 2.38 11.51
N GLY A 40 -6.61 2.25 11.05
CA GLY A 40 -6.27 1.44 9.88
C GLY A 40 -6.52 -0.06 10.10
N ILE A 41 -6.11 -0.63 11.24
CA ILE A 41 -6.36 -2.04 11.58
C ILE A 41 -7.86 -2.32 11.65
N ILE A 42 -8.63 -1.45 12.31
CA ILE A 42 -10.08 -1.65 12.43
C ILE A 42 -10.76 -1.58 11.06
N LEU A 43 -10.37 -0.66 10.20
CA LEU A 43 -10.89 -0.58 8.83
C LEU A 43 -10.50 -1.79 7.99
N ALA A 44 -9.26 -2.25 8.09
CA ALA A 44 -8.75 -3.39 7.32
C ALA A 44 -9.29 -4.75 7.79
N THR A 45 -9.79 -4.86 9.03
CA THR A 45 -10.32 -6.11 9.60
C THR A 45 -11.83 -6.06 9.76
N LEU A 46 -12.32 -5.41 10.81
CA LEU A 46 -13.75 -5.26 11.06
C LEU A 46 -14.47 -4.52 9.93
N GLY A 47 -13.79 -3.53 9.32
CA GLY A 47 -14.33 -2.79 8.20
C GLY A 47 -14.60 -3.69 7.00
N VAL A 48 -13.68 -4.59 6.66
CA VAL A 48 -13.86 -5.56 5.58
C VAL A 48 -15.02 -6.51 5.90
N MET A 49 -15.13 -7.03 7.14
CA MET A 49 -16.23 -7.90 7.57
C MET A 49 -17.58 -7.19 7.49
N ILE A 50 -17.68 -5.96 8.00
CA ILE A 50 -18.93 -5.16 7.96
C ILE A 50 -19.30 -4.83 6.51
N THR A 51 -18.34 -4.42 5.69
CA THR A 51 -18.59 -4.17 4.26
C THR A 51 -19.09 -5.42 3.57
N THR A 52 -18.48 -6.58 3.83
CA THR A 52 -18.91 -7.88 3.29
C THR A 52 -20.34 -8.22 3.73
N ALA A 53 -20.68 -8.04 5.00
CA ALA A 53 -22.00 -8.32 5.51
C ALA A 53 -23.08 -7.42 4.89
N ILE A 54 -22.84 -6.10 4.84
CA ILE A 54 -23.81 -5.14 4.28
C ILE A 54 -23.95 -5.33 2.77
N THR A 55 -22.83 -5.44 2.04
CA THR A 55 -22.85 -5.63 0.58
C THR A 55 -23.42 -6.99 0.21
N GLY A 56 -23.06 -8.06 0.93
CA GLY A 56 -23.61 -9.39 0.72
C GLY A 56 -25.12 -9.46 0.99
N GLY A 57 -25.57 -8.85 2.09
CA GLY A 57 -26.99 -8.73 2.40
C GLY A 57 -27.77 -7.94 1.34
N SER A 58 -27.23 -6.80 0.90
CA SER A 58 -27.85 -6.00 -0.16
C SER A 58 -27.87 -6.73 -1.52
N SER A 59 -26.82 -7.49 -1.82
CA SER A 59 -26.74 -8.32 -3.04
C SER A 59 -27.78 -9.44 -3.01
N PHE A 60 -27.91 -10.14 -1.89
CA PHE A 60 -28.89 -11.20 -1.70
C PHE A 60 -30.34 -10.67 -1.86
N LEU A 61 -30.66 -9.55 -1.22
CA LEU A 61 -31.95 -8.91 -1.34
C LEU A 61 -32.19 -8.36 -2.76
N GLY A 62 -31.16 -7.72 -3.33
CA GLY A 62 -31.22 -7.17 -4.69
C GLY A 62 -31.52 -8.23 -5.76
N THR A 63 -30.83 -9.38 -5.70
CA THR A 63 -31.07 -10.49 -6.63
C THR A 63 -32.46 -11.06 -6.46
N ARG A 64 -32.93 -11.21 -5.23
CA ARG A 64 -34.22 -11.82 -4.94
C ARG A 64 -35.42 -10.95 -5.31
N TYR A 65 -35.36 -9.62 -5.10
CA TYR A 65 -36.51 -8.73 -5.26
C TYR A 65 -36.50 -7.96 -6.59
N PHE A 66 -35.36 -7.65 -7.16
CA PHE A 66 -35.27 -6.81 -8.37
C PHE A 66 -34.84 -7.59 -9.61
N PHE A 67 -34.11 -8.70 -9.46
CA PHE A 67 -33.55 -9.47 -10.56
C PHE A 67 -33.90 -10.96 -10.39
N GLY A 68 -35.17 -11.31 -10.38
CA GLY A 68 -35.66 -12.67 -10.12
C GLY A 68 -35.14 -13.76 -11.08
N SER A 69 -34.57 -13.37 -12.23
CA SER A 69 -33.87 -14.28 -13.16
C SER A 69 -32.45 -14.64 -12.72
N ILE A 70 -31.86 -13.87 -11.79
CA ILE A 70 -30.52 -14.06 -11.26
C ILE A 70 -30.65 -14.27 -9.75
N THR A 71 -30.55 -15.52 -9.29
CA THR A 71 -30.65 -15.84 -7.87
C THR A 71 -29.27 -16.25 -7.32
N LEU A 72 -28.76 -15.47 -6.39
CA LEU A 72 -27.61 -15.84 -5.59
C LEU A 72 -28.09 -16.31 -4.21
N THR A 73 -27.51 -17.38 -3.70
CA THR A 73 -27.70 -17.77 -2.30
C THR A 73 -27.06 -16.74 -1.36
N LEU A 74 -27.42 -16.78 -0.08
CA LEU A 74 -26.81 -15.88 0.91
C LEU A 74 -25.28 -16.03 0.96
N TYR A 75 -24.77 -17.26 0.91
CA TYR A 75 -23.32 -17.50 0.96
C TYR A 75 -22.61 -17.08 -0.33
N GLU A 76 -23.21 -17.26 -1.51
CA GLU A 76 -22.69 -16.74 -2.77
C GLU A 76 -22.69 -15.19 -2.79
N SER A 77 -23.71 -14.56 -2.22
CA SER A 77 -23.78 -13.11 -2.08
C SER A 77 -22.70 -12.57 -1.11
N LEU A 78 -22.44 -13.29 -0.02
CA LEU A 78 -21.36 -12.97 0.91
C LEU A 78 -19.96 -13.21 0.29
N LEU A 79 -19.83 -14.28 -0.52
CA LEU A 79 -18.62 -14.54 -1.30
C LEU A 79 -18.34 -13.41 -2.30
N LEU A 80 -19.34 -13.01 -3.08
CA LEU A 80 -19.26 -11.86 -3.99
C LEU A 80 -18.81 -10.61 -3.23
N ALA A 81 -19.42 -10.33 -2.08
CA ALA A 81 -19.10 -9.17 -1.26
C ALA A 81 -17.69 -9.24 -0.65
N ALA A 82 -17.24 -10.42 -0.22
CA ALA A 82 -15.87 -10.63 0.29
C ALA A 82 -14.84 -10.32 -0.80
N VAL A 83 -15.04 -10.86 -2.00
CA VAL A 83 -14.18 -10.64 -3.16
C VAL A 83 -14.05 -9.15 -3.50
N ILE A 84 -15.16 -8.40 -3.51
CA ILE A 84 -15.12 -6.96 -3.84
C ILE A 84 -14.79 -6.06 -2.64
N SER A 85 -14.54 -6.59 -1.46
CA SER A 85 -14.29 -5.78 -0.26
C SER A 85 -12.91 -5.13 -0.22
N SER A 86 -11.92 -5.68 -0.93
CA SER A 86 -10.57 -5.11 -1.09
C SER A 86 -10.60 -3.73 -1.76
N THR A 87 -9.76 -2.79 -1.30
CA THR A 87 -9.65 -1.42 -1.86
C THR A 87 -8.25 -1.16 -2.38
N ASP A 88 -8.12 -0.33 -3.41
CA ASP A 88 -6.87 0.02 -4.08
C ASP A 88 -6.48 1.47 -3.81
N SER A 89 -5.63 1.69 -2.80
CA SER A 89 -5.09 3.00 -2.49
C SER A 89 -3.96 3.43 -3.44
N ALA A 90 -3.23 2.48 -4.05
CA ALA A 90 -2.13 2.81 -4.95
C ALA A 90 -2.63 3.60 -6.16
N SER A 91 -3.73 3.16 -6.78
CA SER A 91 -4.42 3.89 -7.85
C SER A 91 -4.90 5.27 -7.40
N VAL A 92 -5.47 5.37 -6.18
CA VAL A 92 -5.92 6.64 -5.61
C VAL A 92 -4.77 7.64 -5.49
N PHE A 93 -3.64 7.21 -4.90
CA PHE A 93 -2.50 8.12 -4.70
C PHE A 93 -1.76 8.43 -6.00
N SER A 94 -1.77 7.53 -6.97
CA SER A 94 -1.30 7.83 -8.33
C SER A 94 -2.08 8.98 -8.95
N ILE A 95 -3.42 8.94 -8.85
CA ILE A 95 -4.32 10.01 -9.35
C ILE A 95 -4.12 11.32 -8.58
N LEU A 96 -4.00 11.29 -7.25
CA LEU A 96 -3.78 12.49 -6.44
C LEU A 96 -2.42 13.12 -6.72
N ARG A 97 -1.38 12.29 -6.87
CA ARG A 97 -0.01 12.70 -7.18
C ARG A 97 0.10 13.34 -8.55
N SER A 98 -0.57 12.79 -9.58
CA SER A 98 -0.61 13.38 -10.93
C SER A 98 -1.28 14.75 -10.95
N LYS A 99 -2.16 15.05 -9.98
CA LYS A 99 -2.82 16.35 -9.80
C LYS A 99 -2.11 17.26 -8.78
N GLY A 100 -0.97 16.87 -8.21
CA GLY A 100 -0.25 17.62 -7.20
C GLY A 100 -1.00 17.81 -5.87
N LEU A 101 -1.99 16.96 -5.57
CA LEU A 101 -2.85 17.10 -4.40
C LEU A 101 -2.27 16.33 -3.20
N ARG A 102 -2.16 17.02 -2.05
CA ARG A 102 -1.82 16.41 -0.75
C ARG A 102 -3.06 16.36 0.13
N LEU A 103 -3.12 15.35 1.01
CA LEU A 103 -4.25 15.17 1.93
C LEU A 103 -3.89 15.57 3.35
N LYS A 104 -4.86 16.21 4.04
CA LYS A 104 -4.80 16.55 5.48
C LYS A 104 -5.00 15.33 6.38
N GLU A 105 -4.84 15.55 7.71
CA GLU A 105 -5.22 14.61 8.79
C GLU A 105 -4.57 13.21 8.67
N ASN A 106 -3.36 13.12 8.12
CA ASN A 106 -2.67 11.84 7.91
C ASN A 106 -3.55 10.79 7.17
N LEU A 107 -4.45 11.25 6.29
CA LEU A 107 -5.32 10.36 5.53
C LEU A 107 -4.53 9.47 4.58
N ARG A 108 -3.42 9.98 4.03
CA ARG A 108 -2.59 9.20 3.11
C ARG A 108 -2.02 7.94 3.80
N PRO A 109 -1.24 8.02 4.89
CA PRO A 109 -0.71 6.81 5.53
C PRO A 109 -1.83 5.90 6.09
N MET A 110 -2.98 6.44 6.48
CA MET A 110 -4.11 5.63 6.93
C MET A 110 -4.71 4.80 5.79
N LEU A 111 -4.91 5.39 4.61
CA LEU A 111 -5.48 4.71 3.44
C LEU A 111 -4.49 3.71 2.83
N GLU A 112 -3.18 4.04 2.79
CA GLU A 112 -2.12 3.14 2.34
C GLU A 112 -2.06 1.90 3.23
N PHE A 113 -2.09 2.09 4.55
CA PHE A 113 -2.08 0.99 5.50
C PHE A 113 -3.37 0.16 5.47
N GLU A 114 -4.55 0.81 5.37
CA GLU A 114 -5.83 0.13 5.20
C GLU A 114 -5.79 -0.79 3.97
N SER A 115 -5.41 -0.25 2.81
CA SER A 115 -5.42 -0.98 1.55
C SER A 115 -4.44 -2.16 1.55
N GLY A 116 -3.20 -1.97 2.01
CA GLY A 116 -2.23 -3.07 2.09
C GLY A 116 -2.63 -4.20 3.07
N SER A 117 -3.49 -3.87 4.05
CA SER A 117 -3.94 -4.83 5.06
C SER A 117 -5.33 -5.41 4.78
N ASN A 118 -6.16 -4.79 3.95
CA ASN A 118 -7.50 -5.30 3.65
C ASN A 118 -7.50 -6.40 2.59
N ASP A 119 -6.51 -6.43 1.68
CA ASP A 119 -6.36 -7.49 0.68
C ASP A 119 -6.20 -8.88 1.30
N PRO A 120 -5.28 -9.07 2.29
CA PRO A 120 -5.21 -10.31 3.04
C PRO A 120 -6.54 -10.70 3.70
N MET A 121 -7.27 -9.74 4.26
CA MET A 121 -8.54 -10.01 4.93
C MET A 121 -9.64 -10.41 3.93
N ALA A 122 -9.71 -9.73 2.78
CA ALA A 122 -10.63 -10.09 1.70
C ALA A 122 -10.33 -11.49 1.14
N ASN A 123 -9.04 -11.84 1.00
CA ASN A 123 -8.61 -13.18 0.60
C ASN A 123 -9.08 -14.25 1.59
N ILE A 124 -8.86 -14.04 2.91
CA ILE A 124 -9.29 -14.97 3.97
C ILE A 124 -10.80 -15.19 3.90
N LEU A 125 -11.60 -14.12 3.80
CA LEU A 125 -13.05 -14.23 3.71
C LEU A 125 -13.50 -14.94 2.43
N THR A 126 -12.83 -14.69 1.30
CA THR A 126 -13.12 -15.36 0.04
C THR A 126 -12.93 -16.87 0.17
N ILE A 127 -11.79 -17.32 0.69
CA ILE A 127 -11.50 -18.75 0.90
C ILE A 127 -12.51 -19.34 1.90
N LEU A 128 -12.81 -18.63 2.98
CA LEU A 128 -13.76 -19.07 4.00
C LEU A 128 -15.16 -19.30 3.40
N PHE A 129 -15.69 -18.35 2.62
CA PHE A 129 -17.02 -18.53 2.00
C PHE A 129 -17.04 -19.61 0.93
N ILE A 130 -15.95 -19.81 0.18
CA ILE A 130 -15.83 -20.96 -0.73
C ILE A 130 -15.93 -22.27 0.05
N GLN A 131 -15.20 -22.41 1.16
CA GLN A 131 -15.28 -23.60 2.02
C GLN A 131 -16.67 -23.82 2.59
N VAL A 132 -17.34 -22.75 3.06
CA VAL A 132 -18.71 -22.82 3.57
C VAL A 132 -19.69 -23.30 2.51
N ILE A 133 -19.56 -22.82 1.26
CA ILE A 133 -20.43 -23.24 0.15
C ILE A 133 -20.18 -24.72 -0.19
N GLN A 134 -18.92 -25.18 -0.21
CA GLN A 134 -18.57 -26.56 -0.51
C GLN A 134 -19.02 -27.55 0.57
N VAL A 135 -18.93 -27.17 1.85
CA VAL A 135 -19.34 -28.00 3.00
C VAL A 135 -20.85 -27.95 3.23
N GLY A 136 -21.52 -26.88 2.79
CA GLY A 136 -22.97 -26.71 2.90
C GLY A 136 -23.47 -26.16 4.25
N HIS A 137 -22.62 -25.99 5.25
CA HIS A 137 -22.99 -25.39 6.53
C HIS A 137 -21.84 -24.56 7.12
N MET A 138 -22.22 -23.55 7.88
CA MET A 138 -21.26 -22.67 8.56
C MET A 138 -21.17 -23.03 10.04
N SER A 139 -19.98 -23.51 10.46
CA SER A 139 -19.65 -23.61 11.88
C SER A 139 -18.93 -22.35 12.32
N PHE A 140 -19.59 -21.52 13.13
CA PHE A 140 -19.04 -20.24 13.57
C PHE A 140 -17.68 -20.40 14.28
N GLY A 141 -17.56 -21.41 15.16
CA GLY A 141 -16.32 -21.66 15.88
C GLY A 141 -15.16 -22.07 14.96
N HIS A 142 -15.44 -22.94 13.98
CA HIS A 142 -14.44 -23.36 12.99
C HIS A 142 -14.01 -22.16 12.11
N SER A 143 -14.96 -21.40 11.59
CA SER A 143 -14.69 -20.23 10.73
C SER A 143 -13.88 -19.15 11.46
N ALA A 144 -14.23 -18.87 12.73
CA ALA A 144 -13.45 -17.95 13.56
C ALA A 144 -12.04 -18.48 13.85
N GLY A 145 -11.90 -19.79 14.08
CA GLY A 145 -10.61 -20.45 14.29
C GLY A 145 -9.71 -20.34 13.06
N VAL A 146 -10.21 -20.62 11.86
CA VAL A 146 -9.48 -20.48 10.59
C VAL A 146 -9.04 -19.03 10.37
N LEU A 147 -9.94 -18.06 10.60
CA LEU A 147 -9.64 -16.63 10.45
C LEU A 147 -8.53 -16.20 11.40
N LEU A 148 -8.62 -16.54 12.69
CA LEU A 148 -7.61 -16.21 13.68
C LEU A 148 -6.27 -16.89 13.39
N MET A 149 -6.29 -18.15 12.95
CA MET A 149 -5.10 -18.90 12.57
C MET A 149 -4.41 -18.22 11.36
N GLN A 150 -5.13 -17.92 10.29
CA GLN A 150 -4.56 -17.33 9.09
C GLN A 150 -3.96 -15.95 9.37
N ILE A 151 -4.65 -15.11 10.16
CA ILE A 151 -4.12 -13.80 10.57
C ILE A 151 -2.92 -13.98 11.52
N GLY A 152 -3.04 -14.79 12.55
CA GLY A 152 -2.00 -14.97 13.57
C GLY A 152 -0.73 -15.57 13.00
N VAL A 153 -0.85 -16.70 12.28
CA VAL A 153 0.30 -17.36 11.63
C VAL A 153 0.90 -16.45 10.55
N GLY A 154 0.06 -15.80 9.73
CA GLY A 154 0.52 -14.85 8.70
C GLY A 154 1.30 -13.68 9.30
N ALA A 155 0.82 -13.09 10.38
CA ALA A 155 1.47 -11.97 11.06
C ALA A 155 2.82 -12.39 11.69
N VAL A 156 2.85 -13.50 12.41
CA VAL A 156 4.08 -14.01 13.04
C VAL A 156 5.09 -14.41 12.00
N ALA A 157 4.68 -15.18 10.97
CA ALA A 157 5.56 -15.58 9.89
C ALA A 157 6.12 -14.38 9.13
N GLY A 158 5.28 -13.40 8.78
CA GLY A 158 5.72 -12.18 8.09
C GLY A 158 6.77 -11.39 8.88
N TYR A 159 6.55 -11.20 10.19
CA TYR A 159 7.51 -10.53 11.04
C TYR A 159 8.82 -11.32 11.17
N VAL A 160 8.73 -12.61 11.51
CA VAL A 160 9.92 -13.47 11.77
C VAL A 160 10.72 -13.66 10.47
N LEU A 161 10.07 -14.06 9.37
CA LEU A 161 10.75 -14.26 8.10
C LEU A 161 11.28 -12.94 7.51
N GLY A 162 10.57 -11.82 7.71
CA GLY A 162 11.07 -10.50 7.35
C GLY A 162 12.35 -10.12 8.10
N ARG A 163 12.42 -10.42 9.42
CA ARG A 163 13.64 -10.22 10.23
C ARG A 163 14.79 -11.15 9.80
N ILE A 164 14.48 -12.41 9.51
CA ILE A 164 15.45 -13.38 8.99
C ILE A 164 15.98 -12.93 7.63
N SER A 165 15.10 -12.54 6.72
CA SER A 165 15.47 -12.03 5.39
C SER A 165 16.39 -10.80 5.50
N LEU A 166 16.06 -9.85 6.37
CA LEU A 166 16.90 -8.69 6.64
C LEU A 166 18.27 -9.09 7.19
N PHE A 167 18.33 -10.06 8.10
CA PHE A 167 19.61 -10.58 8.63
C PHE A 167 20.48 -11.17 7.51
N PHE A 168 19.90 -11.98 6.62
CA PHE A 168 20.62 -12.54 5.48
C PHE A 168 21.12 -11.46 4.53
N VAL A 169 20.26 -10.50 4.14
CA VAL A 169 20.60 -9.40 3.24
C VAL A 169 21.73 -8.55 3.79
N ASN A 170 21.74 -8.27 5.11
CA ASN A 170 22.79 -7.48 5.76
C ASN A 170 24.10 -8.25 5.98
N ARG A 171 24.08 -9.59 5.93
CA ARG A 171 25.25 -10.44 6.16
C ARG A 171 25.94 -10.86 4.86
N LEU A 172 25.18 -10.87 3.76
CA LEU A 172 25.72 -11.19 2.44
C LEU A 172 26.45 -9.97 1.90
N ASP A 173 27.74 -10.14 1.66
CA ASP A 173 28.55 -9.18 0.93
C ASP A 173 28.58 -9.62 -0.54
N VAL A 174 27.74 -8.97 -1.35
CA VAL A 174 27.56 -9.34 -2.76
C VAL A 174 28.21 -8.27 -3.61
N ASP A 175 29.16 -8.66 -4.47
CA ASP A 175 29.92 -7.75 -5.32
C ASP A 175 29.07 -6.89 -6.26
N ASN A 176 27.88 -7.37 -6.66
CA ASN A 176 26.99 -6.66 -7.58
C ASN A 176 25.72 -6.20 -6.87
N GLN A 177 25.54 -4.88 -6.79
CA GLN A 177 24.38 -4.23 -6.18
C GLN A 177 23.02 -4.71 -6.72
N SER A 178 22.95 -5.07 -8.01
CA SER A 178 21.73 -5.57 -8.67
C SER A 178 21.25 -6.93 -8.15
N GLN A 179 22.08 -7.66 -7.41
CA GLN A 179 21.71 -8.98 -6.89
C GLN A 179 20.87 -8.88 -5.60
N TYR A 180 20.97 -7.78 -4.84
CA TYR A 180 20.17 -7.57 -3.62
C TYR A 180 18.65 -7.54 -3.90
N PRO A 181 18.14 -6.78 -4.88
CA PRO A 181 16.73 -6.80 -5.22
C PRO A 181 16.24 -8.17 -5.70
N ILE A 182 17.07 -8.91 -6.46
CA ILE A 182 16.72 -10.25 -6.97
C ILE A 182 16.63 -11.25 -5.81
N LEU A 183 17.57 -11.21 -4.87
CA LEU A 183 17.54 -12.03 -3.66
C LEU A 183 16.27 -11.75 -2.85
N LEU A 184 15.92 -10.46 -2.64
CA LEU A 184 14.71 -10.10 -1.94
C LEU A 184 13.45 -10.58 -2.68
N LEU A 185 13.42 -10.51 -4.02
CA LEU A 185 12.31 -11.04 -4.80
C LEU A 185 12.13 -12.56 -4.58
N ALA A 186 13.21 -13.33 -4.54
CA ALA A 186 13.17 -14.74 -4.22
C ALA A 186 12.64 -14.98 -2.78
N LEU A 187 13.07 -14.16 -1.82
CA LEU A 187 12.60 -14.21 -0.43
C LEU A 187 11.12 -13.84 -0.31
N VAL A 188 10.59 -12.91 -1.11
CA VAL A 188 9.15 -12.60 -1.15
C VAL A 188 8.33 -13.84 -1.49
N PHE A 189 8.70 -14.57 -2.54
CA PHE A 189 7.99 -15.79 -2.92
C PHE A 189 8.18 -16.92 -1.91
N PHE A 190 9.35 -17.02 -1.30
CA PHE A 190 9.58 -17.96 -0.20
C PHE A 190 8.69 -17.65 1.00
N ILE A 191 8.62 -16.38 1.45
CA ILE A 191 7.78 -15.96 2.57
C ILE A 191 6.32 -16.28 2.29
N PHE A 192 5.83 -15.95 1.08
CA PHE A 192 4.47 -16.25 0.67
C PHE A 192 4.18 -17.75 0.77
N SER A 193 4.97 -18.56 0.05
CA SER A 193 4.73 -20.01 -0.10
C SER A 193 4.91 -20.77 1.21
N PHE A 194 5.92 -20.41 1.99
CA PHE A 194 6.15 -21.04 3.30
C PHE A 194 5.02 -20.71 4.29
N THR A 195 4.54 -19.47 4.30
CA THR A 195 3.45 -19.07 5.18
C THR A 195 2.15 -19.75 4.81
N ASP A 196 1.85 -19.85 3.52
CA ASP A 196 0.68 -20.55 3.00
C ASP A 196 0.72 -22.04 3.35
N LEU A 197 1.89 -22.69 3.22
CA LEU A 197 2.12 -24.09 3.57
C LEU A 197 1.82 -24.41 5.05
N ILE A 198 2.13 -23.49 5.96
CA ILE A 198 1.87 -23.67 7.41
C ILE A 198 0.47 -23.20 7.82
N GLY A 199 -0.41 -22.88 6.86
CA GLY A 199 -1.81 -22.47 7.08
C GLY A 199 -2.01 -21.01 7.49
N GLY A 200 -0.99 -20.16 7.30
CA GLY A 200 -1.09 -18.71 7.48
C GLY A 200 -1.49 -18.01 6.18
N ASN A 201 -1.85 -16.72 6.27
CA ASN A 201 -2.08 -15.93 5.07
C ASN A 201 -0.77 -15.38 4.49
N GLY A 202 -0.36 -15.89 3.31
CA GLY A 202 0.88 -15.52 2.63
C GLY A 202 0.92 -14.04 2.22
N TYR A 203 -0.19 -13.44 1.83
CA TYR A 203 -0.26 -12.02 1.47
C TYR A 203 0.00 -11.11 2.67
N LEU A 204 -0.58 -11.44 3.84
CA LEU A 204 -0.32 -10.71 5.08
C LEU A 204 1.16 -10.82 5.48
N ALA A 205 1.73 -12.01 5.34
CA ALA A 205 3.14 -12.24 5.69
C ALA A 205 4.07 -11.42 4.81
N VAL A 206 3.84 -11.40 3.50
CA VAL A 206 4.64 -10.64 2.53
C VAL A 206 4.53 -9.14 2.78
N TYR A 207 3.33 -8.60 3.03
CA TYR A 207 3.13 -7.19 3.38
C TYR A 207 3.89 -6.79 4.64
N LEU A 208 3.78 -7.59 5.71
CA LEU A 208 4.47 -7.32 6.98
C LEU A 208 5.99 -7.49 6.87
N ALA A 209 6.46 -8.45 6.06
CA ALA A 209 7.89 -8.57 5.77
C ALA A 209 8.41 -7.34 5.02
N GLY A 210 7.66 -6.84 4.04
CA GLY A 210 7.95 -5.57 3.36
C GLY A 210 8.03 -4.40 4.34
N LEU A 211 7.07 -4.28 5.25
CA LEU A 211 7.06 -3.25 6.30
C LEU A 211 8.30 -3.33 7.22
N VAL A 212 8.70 -4.55 7.62
CA VAL A 212 9.89 -4.77 8.46
C VAL A 212 11.17 -4.37 7.72
N ILE A 213 11.32 -4.80 6.47
CA ILE A 213 12.52 -4.56 5.65
C ILE A 213 12.61 -3.08 5.27
N GLY A 214 11.51 -2.47 4.81
CA GLY A 214 11.47 -1.07 4.40
C GLY A 214 11.75 -0.07 5.52
N ASN A 215 11.48 -0.43 6.79
CA ASN A 215 11.77 0.41 7.95
C ASN A 215 13.09 0.06 8.66
N SER A 216 13.92 -0.76 8.05
CA SER A 216 15.20 -1.18 8.61
C SER A 216 16.37 -0.71 7.75
N LYS A 217 17.54 -0.57 8.36
CA LYS A 217 18.76 -0.28 7.61
C LYS A 217 19.18 -1.52 6.82
N MET A 218 19.35 -1.37 5.51
CA MET A 218 19.88 -2.41 4.63
C MET A 218 20.79 -1.79 3.56
N PRO A 219 21.76 -2.56 3.01
CA PRO A 219 22.59 -2.11 1.90
C PRO A 219 21.71 -1.79 0.68
N HIS A 220 22.08 -0.77 -0.08
CA HIS A 220 21.45 -0.39 -1.34
C HIS A 220 19.91 -0.22 -1.26
N HIS A 221 19.41 0.28 -0.12
CA HIS A 221 17.97 0.45 0.15
C HIS A 221 17.25 1.17 -1.00
N ARG A 222 17.79 2.30 -1.48
CA ARG A 222 17.17 3.11 -2.54
C ARG A 222 17.08 2.34 -3.87
N SER A 223 18.15 1.68 -4.28
CA SER A 223 18.18 0.87 -5.52
C SER A 223 17.15 -0.25 -5.44
N THR A 224 17.06 -0.90 -4.28
CA THR A 224 16.09 -1.99 -4.03
C THR A 224 14.65 -1.48 -4.08
N THR A 225 14.34 -0.36 -3.43
CA THR A 225 13.00 0.24 -3.45
C THR A 225 12.61 0.62 -4.88
N THR A 226 13.50 1.32 -5.62
CA THR A 226 13.24 1.68 -7.02
C THR A 226 12.98 0.45 -7.91
N PHE A 227 13.70 -0.66 -7.69
CA PHE A 227 13.47 -1.91 -8.39
C PHE A 227 12.08 -2.51 -8.09
N PHE A 228 11.70 -2.55 -6.80
CA PHE A 228 10.39 -3.07 -6.40
C PHE A 228 9.25 -2.19 -6.90
N ASP A 229 9.39 -0.87 -6.92
CA ASP A 229 8.42 0.06 -7.52
C ASP A 229 8.21 -0.24 -9.00
N GLY A 230 9.31 -0.41 -9.74
CA GLY A 230 9.25 -0.73 -11.16
C GLY A 230 8.60 -2.08 -11.44
N ILE A 231 8.97 -3.13 -10.69
CA ILE A 231 8.37 -4.47 -10.83
C ILE A 231 6.91 -4.48 -10.37
N ALA A 232 6.55 -3.78 -9.29
CA ALA A 232 5.18 -3.70 -8.83
C ALA A 232 4.28 -3.01 -9.88
N TRP A 233 4.77 -1.93 -10.51
CA TRP A 233 4.06 -1.29 -11.61
C TRP A 233 3.89 -2.21 -12.81
N LEU A 234 4.94 -2.92 -13.22
CA LEU A 234 4.87 -3.91 -14.30
C LEU A 234 3.89 -5.04 -13.95
N ALA A 235 3.96 -5.57 -12.73
CA ALA A 235 3.07 -6.61 -12.22
C ALA A 235 1.60 -6.16 -12.28
N GLN A 236 1.32 -4.90 -11.90
CA GLN A 236 -0.02 -4.32 -11.99
C GLN A 236 -0.52 -4.25 -13.44
N LEU A 237 0.33 -3.83 -14.39
CA LEU A 237 -0.02 -3.82 -15.82
C LEU A 237 -0.31 -5.21 -16.36
N VAL A 238 0.56 -6.19 -16.06
CA VAL A 238 0.39 -7.58 -16.49
C VAL A 238 -0.90 -8.17 -15.91
N MET A 239 -1.18 -7.87 -14.64
CA MET A 239 -2.38 -8.30 -13.96
C MET A 239 -3.64 -7.75 -14.62
N PHE A 240 -3.72 -6.44 -14.87
CA PHE A 240 -4.87 -5.83 -15.56
C PHE A 240 -5.05 -6.37 -16.98
N LEU A 241 -3.94 -6.56 -17.71
CA LEU A 241 -3.99 -7.14 -19.07
C LEU A 241 -4.52 -8.58 -19.04
N THR A 242 -3.98 -9.42 -18.16
CA THR A 242 -4.39 -10.84 -18.02
C THR A 242 -5.87 -10.95 -17.66
N LEU A 243 -6.32 -10.13 -16.69
CA LEU A 243 -7.71 -10.15 -16.25
C LEU A 243 -8.65 -9.57 -17.30
N GLY A 244 -8.21 -8.54 -18.05
CA GLY A 244 -8.98 -8.01 -19.19
C GLY A 244 -9.14 -9.01 -20.33
N LEU A 245 -8.13 -9.86 -20.57
CA LEU A 245 -8.20 -10.92 -21.58
C LEU A 245 -9.10 -12.11 -21.15
N LEU A 246 -9.28 -12.31 -19.85
CA LEU A 246 -10.13 -13.37 -19.31
C LEU A 246 -11.62 -13.06 -19.45
N VAL A 247 -12.00 -11.79 -19.57
CA VAL A 247 -13.41 -11.34 -19.62
C VAL A 247 -13.99 -11.46 -21.01
N ASN A 248 -15.21 -11.97 -21.07
CA ASN A 248 -16.03 -11.91 -22.27
C ASN A 248 -16.98 -10.70 -22.22
N PRO A 249 -16.77 -9.65 -23.04
CA PRO A 249 -17.59 -8.42 -22.97
C PRO A 249 -19.09 -8.66 -23.20
N THR A 250 -19.47 -9.70 -23.95
CA THR A 250 -20.87 -10.02 -24.21
C THR A 250 -21.62 -10.51 -22.97
N GLU A 251 -20.89 -11.08 -22.00
CA GLU A 251 -21.45 -11.57 -20.73
C GLU A 251 -21.57 -10.47 -19.67
N LEU A 252 -20.97 -9.30 -19.89
CA LEU A 252 -21.07 -8.17 -18.95
C LEU A 252 -22.40 -7.43 -19.07
N LEU A 253 -23.02 -7.37 -20.27
CA LEU A 253 -24.28 -6.67 -20.50
C LEU A 253 -25.45 -7.25 -19.69
N PRO A 254 -25.63 -8.58 -19.63
CA PRO A 254 -26.71 -9.19 -18.82
C PRO A 254 -26.59 -8.91 -17.32
N VAL A 255 -25.34 -8.75 -16.81
CA VAL A 255 -25.09 -8.51 -15.39
C VAL A 255 -24.98 -7.03 -15.03
N ALA A 256 -25.03 -6.12 -16.03
CA ALA A 256 -24.82 -4.68 -15.83
C ALA A 256 -25.83 -4.08 -14.83
N GLY A 257 -27.09 -4.46 -14.91
CA GLY A 257 -28.14 -3.94 -14.03
C GLY A 257 -27.92 -4.29 -12.57
N ILE A 258 -27.65 -5.57 -12.28
CA ILE A 258 -27.36 -6.02 -10.92
C ILE A 258 -25.99 -5.51 -10.44
N GLY A 259 -24.99 -5.51 -11.30
CA GLY A 259 -23.67 -4.95 -10.99
C GLY A 259 -23.75 -3.48 -10.61
N LEU A 260 -24.53 -2.68 -11.34
CA LEU A 260 -24.76 -1.27 -11.03
C LEU A 260 -25.46 -1.09 -9.67
N LEU A 261 -26.52 -1.87 -9.41
CA LEU A 261 -27.23 -1.81 -8.13
C LEU A 261 -26.28 -2.12 -6.95
N ILE A 262 -25.49 -3.19 -7.07
CA ILE A 262 -24.52 -3.57 -6.03
C ILE A 262 -23.43 -2.51 -5.89
N ALA A 263 -22.88 -1.96 -6.99
CA ALA A 263 -21.88 -0.90 -6.97
C ALA A 263 -22.40 0.34 -6.23
N VAL A 264 -23.62 0.79 -6.55
CA VAL A 264 -24.27 1.94 -5.91
C VAL A 264 -24.50 1.67 -4.42
N ALA A 265 -25.05 0.51 -4.07
CA ALA A 265 -25.25 0.12 -2.67
C ALA A 265 -23.93 0.07 -1.89
N MET A 266 -22.88 -0.48 -2.51
CA MET A 266 -21.56 -0.55 -1.91
C MET A 266 -20.94 0.85 -1.69
N ILE A 267 -20.96 1.71 -2.69
CA ILE A 267 -20.34 3.04 -2.63
C ILE A 267 -21.11 3.98 -1.69
N LEU A 268 -22.44 3.98 -1.75
CA LEU A 268 -23.27 4.95 -1.05
C LEU A 268 -23.80 4.47 0.31
N ILE A 269 -23.86 3.16 0.56
CA ILE A 269 -24.43 2.60 1.80
C ILE A 269 -23.35 1.82 2.56
N ALA A 270 -22.81 0.74 1.96
CA ALA A 270 -21.96 -0.18 2.70
C ALA A 270 -20.66 0.49 3.16
N ARG A 271 -19.95 1.15 2.26
CA ARG A 271 -18.68 1.80 2.60
C ARG A 271 -18.83 2.96 3.59
N PRO A 272 -19.76 3.92 3.41
CA PRO A 272 -20.00 4.95 4.42
C PRO A 272 -20.39 4.37 5.77
N ALA A 273 -21.37 3.44 5.82
CA ALA A 273 -21.78 2.81 7.07
C ALA A 273 -20.59 2.16 7.79
N THR A 274 -19.77 1.40 7.07
CA THR A 274 -18.57 0.76 7.60
C THR A 274 -17.58 1.78 8.16
N VAL A 275 -17.22 2.80 7.38
CA VAL A 275 -16.23 3.81 7.79
C VAL A 275 -16.70 4.58 9.02
N TYR A 276 -17.97 5.03 9.03
CA TYR A 276 -18.50 5.75 10.18
C TYR A 276 -18.58 4.87 11.43
N LEU A 277 -18.99 3.60 11.31
CA LEU A 277 -19.03 2.65 12.43
C LEU A 277 -17.62 2.35 12.97
N CYS A 278 -16.68 2.01 12.09
CA CYS A 278 -15.32 1.66 12.49
C CYS A 278 -14.55 2.86 13.07
N LEU A 279 -14.76 4.05 12.53
CA LEU A 279 -14.09 5.26 12.99
C LEU A 279 -14.87 6.04 14.08
N LEU A 280 -15.98 5.49 14.59
CA LEU A 280 -16.74 6.11 15.67
C LEU A 280 -15.89 6.36 16.93
N PRO A 281 -15.03 5.42 17.40
CA PRO A 281 -14.21 5.62 18.58
C PRO A 281 -13.13 6.69 18.40
N PHE A 282 -12.72 6.97 17.17
CA PHE A 282 -11.61 7.88 16.84
C PHE A 282 -12.12 9.31 16.62
N ARG A 283 -12.35 10.03 17.71
CA ARG A 283 -12.91 11.40 17.71
C ARG A 283 -12.00 12.44 17.06
N LYS A 284 -10.68 12.15 16.92
CA LYS A 284 -9.72 13.05 16.28
C LYS A 284 -9.87 13.12 14.76
N ILE A 285 -10.51 12.12 14.13
CA ILE A 285 -10.77 12.09 12.69
C ILE A 285 -12.06 12.88 12.42
N SER A 286 -11.96 13.93 11.61
CA SER A 286 -13.09 14.80 11.31
C SER A 286 -14.19 14.07 10.52
N GLY A 287 -15.44 14.54 10.59
CA GLY A 287 -16.55 13.99 9.81
C GLY A 287 -16.30 14.09 8.30
N ARG A 288 -15.59 15.15 7.86
CA ARG A 288 -15.19 15.33 6.45
C ARG A 288 -14.15 14.31 6.02
N ALA A 289 -13.19 14.01 6.89
CA ALA A 289 -12.20 12.97 6.65
C ALA A 289 -12.87 11.59 6.54
N LYS A 290 -13.81 11.25 7.44
CA LYS A 290 -14.61 10.01 7.36
C LYS A 290 -15.40 9.93 6.06
N ALA A 291 -16.03 11.02 5.63
CA ALA A 291 -16.74 11.09 4.35
C ALA A 291 -15.79 10.89 3.16
N TYR A 292 -14.59 11.46 3.21
CA TYR A 292 -13.57 11.27 2.18
C TYR A 292 -13.08 9.81 2.12
N VAL A 293 -12.73 9.22 3.25
CA VAL A 293 -12.34 7.79 3.35
C VAL A 293 -13.44 6.87 2.83
N SER A 294 -14.70 7.21 3.09
CA SER A 294 -15.85 6.48 2.55
C SER A 294 -15.90 6.52 1.02
N TRP A 295 -15.58 7.66 0.43
CA TRP A 295 -15.60 7.84 -1.03
C TRP A 295 -14.40 7.18 -1.72
N VAL A 296 -13.23 7.18 -1.09
CA VAL A 296 -11.95 6.72 -1.67
C VAL A 296 -11.81 5.18 -1.70
N GLY A 297 -12.84 4.43 -1.37
CA GLY A 297 -12.84 2.97 -1.46
C GLY A 297 -12.84 2.44 -2.90
N LEU A 298 -11.87 2.89 -3.73
CA LEU A 298 -11.72 2.47 -5.12
C LEU A 298 -11.36 0.99 -5.20
N ARG A 299 -11.94 0.26 -6.16
CA ARG A 299 -11.66 -1.17 -6.40
C ARG A 299 -10.69 -1.29 -7.57
N GLY A 300 -9.60 -2.02 -7.33
CA GLY A 300 -8.57 -2.29 -8.33
C GLY A 300 -8.67 -3.68 -8.94
N ALA A 301 -7.53 -4.22 -9.37
CA ALA A 301 -7.47 -5.55 -9.98
C ALA A 301 -7.56 -6.70 -8.95
N VAL A 302 -7.27 -6.45 -7.67
CA VAL A 302 -7.27 -7.49 -6.61
C VAL A 302 -8.62 -8.19 -6.47
N PRO A 303 -9.79 -7.49 -6.44
CA PRO A 303 -11.10 -8.14 -6.50
C PRO A 303 -11.26 -9.10 -7.67
N ILE A 304 -10.75 -8.75 -8.85
CA ILE A 304 -10.90 -9.61 -10.04
C ILE A 304 -10.03 -10.88 -9.90
N ILE A 305 -8.84 -10.77 -9.29
CA ILE A 305 -8.02 -11.95 -8.97
C ILE A 305 -8.80 -12.85 -8.01
N PHE A 306 -9.34 -12.31 -6.93
CA PHE A 306 -10.08 -13.11 -5.96
C PHE A 306 -11.35 -13.72 -6.57
N ALA A 307 -11.96 -13.09 -7.60
CA ALA A 307 -13.07 -13.66 -8.33
C ALA A 307 -12.69 -14.90 -9.18
N THR A 308 -11.40 -15.15 -9.43
CA THR A 308 -10.96 -16.40 -10.08
C THR A 308 -10.99 -17.59 -9.12
N TYR A 309 -10.95 -17.39 -7.81
CA TYR A 309 -10.97 -18.46 -6.81
C TYR A 309 -12.27 -19.29 -6.86
N PRO A 310 -13.49 -18.68 -6.88
CA PRO A 310 -14.73 -19.40 -7.09
C PRO A 310 -14.79 -20.18 -8.41
N LEU A 311 -14.18 -19.64 -9.50
CA LEU A 311 -14.14 -20.31 -10.80
C LEU A 311 -13.34 -21.61 -10.71
N ILE A 312 -12.18 -21.56 -10.07
CA ILE A 312 -11.29 -22.74 -9.90
C ILE A 312 -11.89 -23.73 -8.90
N ALA A 313 -12.55 -23.23 -7.86
CA ALA A 313 -13.23 -24.05 -6.86
C ALA A 313 -14.51 -24.73 -7.39
N GLY A 314 -14.97 -24.41 -8.62
CA GLY A 314 -16.15 -25.02 -9.24
C GLY A 314 -17.48 -24.63 -8.59
N ILE A 315 -17.59 -23.42 -8.03
CA ILE A 315 -18.81 -22.90 -7.44
C ILE A 315 -19.86 -22.66 -8.55
N ASN A 316 -21.13 -23.04 -8.33
CA ASN A 316 -22.17 -23.04 -9.36
C ASN A 316 -22.34 -21.70 -10.09
N ASN A 317 -22.34 -20.57 -9.39
CA ASN A 317 -22.52 -19.22 -9.95
C ASN A 317 -21.19 -18.45 -10.12
N ALA A 318 -20.05 -19.17 -10.22
CA ALA A 318 -18.72 -18.54 -10.24
C ALA A 318 -18.52 -17.58 -11.42
N ASN A 319 -18.96 -17.92 -12.63
CA ASN A 319 -18.92 -17.04 -13.81
C ASN A 319 -19.76 -15.77 -13.59
N LEU A 320 -20.93 -15.91 -13.00
CA LEU A 320 -21.78 -14.78 -12.66
C LEU A 320 -21.10 -13.84 -11.66
N ILE A 321 -20.52 -14.41 -10.58
CA ILE A 321 -19.76 -13.67 -9.58
C ILE A 321 -18.59 -12.94 -10.24
N PHE A 322 -17.81 -13.62 -11.08
CA PHE A 322 -16.68 -13.04 -11.79
C PHE A 322 -17.08 -11.83 -12.65
N ASN A 323 -18.13 -11.99 -13.46
CA ASN A 323 -18.61 -10.93 -14.36
C ASN A 323 -19.16 -9.72 -13.58
N ILE A 324 -19.90 -9.96 -12.46
CA ILE A 324 -20.39 -8.89 -11.58
C ILE A 324 -19.21 -8.14 -10.94
N VAL A 325 -18.21 -8.86 -10.39
CA VAL A 325 -17.02 -8.26 -9.78
C VAL A 325 -16.26 -7.40 -10.78
N PHE A 326 -16.08 -7.93 -11.99
CA PHE A 326 -15.39 -7.19 -13.06
C PHE A 326 -16.14 -5.91 -13.43
N PHE A 327 -17.46 -6.00 -13.61
CA PHE A 327 -18.30 -4.84 -13.90
C PHE A 327 -18.23 -3.79 -12.78
N ILE A 328 -18.34 -4.20 -11.52
CA ILE A 328 -18.25 -3.30 -10.36
C ILE A 328 -16.87 -2.63 -10.30
N THR A 329 -15.80 -3.36 -10.59
CA THR A 329 -14.44 -2.80 -10.63
C THR A 329 -14.30 -1.72 -11.68
N ILE A 330 -14.79 -1.95 -12.91
CA ILE A 330 -14.78 -0.92 -13.95
C ILE A 330 -15.59 0.31 -13.52
N MET A 331 -16.79 0.11 -12.99
CA MET A 331 -17.64 1.21 -12.50
C MET A 331 -16.96 2.00 -11.38
N SER A 332 -16.29 1.32 -10.46
CA SER A 332 -15.52 1.97 -9.39
C SER A 332 -14.37 2.80 -9.95
N LEU A 333 -13.58 2.24 -10.87
CA LEU A 333 -12.48 2.94 -11.52
C LEU A 333 -12.96 4.19 -12.27
N VAL A 334 -14.07 4.09 -13.01
CA VAL A 334 -14.65 5.21 -13.78
C VAL A 334 -15.24 6.26 -12.84
N ILE A 335 -16.10 5.87 -11.89
CA ILE A 335 -16.83 6.84 -11.05
C ILE A 335 -15.92 7.39 -9.96
N GLN A 336 -15.33 6.52 -9.13
CA GLN A 336 -14.53 6.96 -8.00
C GLN A 336 -13.17 7.49 -8.47
N GLY A 337 -12.50 6.83 -9.42
CA GLY A 337 -11.20 7.25 -9.93
C GLY A 337 -11.23 8.67 -10.53
N THR A 338 -12.23 9.00 -11.34
CA THR A 338 -12.35 10.35 -11.92
C THR A 338 -12.71 11.42 -10.89
N THR A 339 -13.45 11.06 -9.84
CA THR A 339 -14.00 12.00 -8.85
C THR A 339 -13.17 12.12 -7.56
N VAL A 340 -12.15 11.27 -7.34
CA VAL A 340 -11.28 11.31 -6.14
C VAL A 340 -10.73 12.70 -5.85
N GLY A 341 -10.12 13.37 -6.84
CA GLY A 341 -9.55 14.70 -6.68
C GLY A 341 -10.63 15.78 -6.45
N TYR A 342 -11.75 15.69 -7.15
CA TYR A 342 -12.90 16.59 -6.95
C TYR A 342 -13.46 16.50 -5.52
N MET A 343 -13.63 15.28 -5.02
CA MET A 343 -14.12 15.04 -3.66
C MET A 343 -13.14 15.50 -2.59
N ALA A 344 -11.81 15.38 -2.81
CA ALA A 344 -10.81 15.95 -1.93
C ALA A 344 -10.99 17.47 -1.78
N GLY A 345 -11.19 18.17 -2.88
CA GLY A 345 -11.46 19.62 -2.89
C GLY A 345 -12.81 19.97 -2.23
N LYS A 346 -13.90 19.28 -2.62
CA LYS A 346 -15.25 19.53 -2.09
C LYS A 346 -15.35 19.33 -0.58
N LEU A 347 -14.68 18.30 -0.06
CA LEU A 347 -14.64 18.01 1.38
C LEU A 347 -13.56 18.80 2.13
N ARG A 348 -12.80 19.67 1.44
CA ARG A 348 -11.72 20.50 2.00
C ARG A 348 -10.59 19.67 2.65
N MET A 349 -10.32 18.48 2.11
CA MET A 349 -9.29 17.58 2.57
C MET A 349 -7.94 17.80 1.87
N VAL A 350 -7.89 18.72 0.90
CA VAL A 350 -6.64 19.13 0.25
C VAL A 350 -5.83 19.98 1.21
N ASP A 351 -4.57 19.61 1.38
CA ASP A 351 -3.60 20.40 2.12
C ASP A 351 -2.97 21.44 1.20
N ASN A 352 -3.34 22.69 1.41
CA ASN A 352 -2.83 23.86 0.69
C ASN A 352 -1.65 24.51 1.42
N SER A 353 -1.14 23.92 2.51
CA SER A 353 0.09 24.40 3.11
C SER A 353 1.17 24.35 2.04
N GLU A 354 1.89 25.46 1.86
CA GLU A 354 3.04 25.52 0.98
C GLU A 354 3.92 24.29 1.26
N PRO A 355 4.44 23.61 0.22
CA PRO A 355 5.42 22.58 0.46
C PRO A 355 6.46 23.23 1.36
N ALA A 356 6.65 22.68 2.57
CA ALA A 356 7.78 23.05 3.39
C ALA A 356 8.95 23.08 2.45
N ALA A 357 9.50 24.28 2.22
CA ALA A 357 10.47 24.59 1.18
C ALA A 357 11.41 23.40 1.12
N LEU A 358 11.47 22.74 -0.04
CA LEU A 358 12.14 21.48 -0.32
C LEU A 358 13.02 21.07 0.88
N SER A 359 12.44 20.35 1.84
CA SER A 359 13.27 19.71 2.85
C SER A 359 13.98 18.59 2.11
N PHE A 360 15.00 18.96 1.35
CA PHE A 360 16.02 18.02 0.96
C PHE A 360 16.57 17.50 2.28
N SER A 361 16.08 16.37 2.70
CA SER A 361 16.70 15.60 3.73
C SER A 361 17.95 15.05 3.05
N PHE A 362 19.13 15.43 3.53
CA PHE A 362 20.39 14.89 3.05
C PHE A 362 20.47 13.37 3.19
N GLU A 363 19.53 12.79 3.97
CA GLU A 363 19.30 11.34 4.05
C GLU A 363 18.80 10.73 2.73
N GLU A 364 18.27 11.53 1.79
CA GLU A 364 17.76 11.08 0.49
C GLU A 364 18.80 11.11 -0.65
N LEU A 365 20.03 11.56 -0.37
CA LEU A 365 21.13 11.55 -1.34
C LEU A 365 21.65 10.12 -1.56
N PRO A 366 22.12 9.77 -2.79
CA PRO A 366 22.80 8.50 -3.04
C PRO A 366 23.96 8.28 -2.10
N ASP A 367 24.18 7.04 -1.66
CA ASP A 367 25.23 6.72 -0.68
C ASP A 367 26.63 7.07 -1.19
N GLU A 368 26.84 7.04 -2.51
CA GLU A 368 28.06 7.47 -3.17
C GLU A 368 28.33 8.97 -2.98
N ILE A 369 27.26 9.79 -2.93
CA ILE A 369 27.38 11.23 -2.68
C ILE A 369 27.46 11.50 -1.16
N LYS A 370 26.80 10.69 -0.32
CA LYS A 370 26.88 10.80 1.13
C LYS A 370 28.27 10.53 1.68
N SER A 371 29.06 9.68 1.04
CA SER A 371 30.43 9.41 1.45
C SER A 371 31.37 10.61 1.25
N THR A 372 30.98 11.54 0.38
CA THR A 372 31.73 12.77 0.08
C THR A 372 31.11 14.02 0.68
N LEU A 373 29.89 13.91 1.27
CA LEU A 373 29.16 15.01 1.88
C LEU A 373 29.15 14.89 3.39
N SER A 374 29.57 15.96 4.08
CA SER A 374 29.46 16.10 5.53
C SER A 374 28.56 17.27 5.90
N GLU A 375 27.76 17.11 6.96
CA GLU A 375 26.99 18.19 7.57
C GLU A 375 27.79 18.71 8.77
N THR A 376 28.17 19.98 8.75
CA THR A 376 28.93 20.63 9.81
C THR A 376 28.10 21.79 10.36
N GLU A 377 27.93 21.86 11.68
CA GLU A 377 27.25 22.98 12.34
C GLU A 377 28.27 24.06 12.67
N VAL A 378 27.91 25.32 12.35
CA VAL A 378 28.76 26.48 12.62
C VAL A 378 28.85 26.73 14.14
N THR A 379 30.02 26.52 14.70
CA THR A 379 30.29 26.73 16.12
C THR A 379 30.93 28.11 16.38
N ALA A 380 30.93 28.54 17.65
CA ALA A 380 31.56 29.81 18.04
C ALA A 380 33.04 29.86 17.71
N ASP A 381 33.75 28.73 17.81
CA ASP A 381 35.17 28.61 17.50
C ASP A 381 35.46 28.82 16.01
N MET A 382 34.56 28.35 15.12
CA MET A 382 34.67 28.55 13.67
C MET A 382 34.49 30.02 13.28
N LEU A 383 33.66 30.77 14.01
CA LEU A 383 33.42 32.19 13.79
C LEU A 383 34.49 33.10 14.44
N ALA A 384 35.42 32.52 15.20
CA ALA A 384 36.48 33.30 15.86
C ALA A 384 37.41 34.02 14.87
N SER A 385 37.58 33.48 13.64
CA SER A 385 38.39 34.04 12.57
C SER A 385 37.65 35.04 11.67
N GLY A 386 36.32 35.12 11.76
CA GLY A 386 35.46 35.98 10.95
C GLY A 386 34.06 35.43 10.78
N ASP A 387 33.11 36.28 10.35
CA ASP A 387 31.68 35.89 10.17
C ASP A 387 31.32 35.52 8.72
N ARG A 388 32.30 35.46 7.82
CA ARG A 388 32.04 35.14 6.40
C ARG A 388 32.54 33.73 6.08
N LEU A 389 31.91 33.12 5.08
CA LEU A 389 32.32 31.78 4.65
C LEU A 389 33.78 31.68 4.27
N MET A 390 34.36 32.71 3.64
CA MET A 390 35.76 32.75 3.28
C MET A 390 36.74 32.90 4.45
N ASP A 391 36.24 33.26 5.62
CA ASP A 391 37.05 33.43 6.85
C ASP A 391 37.07 32.16 7.70
N LEU A 392 36.29 31.13 7.30
CA LEU A 392 36.24 29.85 8.02
C LEU A 392 37.51 29.03 7.73
N PRO A 393 38.07 28.36 8.76
CA PRO A 393 39.21 27.47 8.63
C PRO A 393 38.79 26.11 8.01
N LEU A 394 38.31 26.12 6.77
CA LEU A 394 37.99 24.91 6.02
C LEU A 394 39.23 24.41 5.29
N PRO A 395 39.44 23.08 5.19
CA PRO A 395 40.49 22.50 4.35
C PRO A 395 40.33 22.90 2.87
N ASP A 396 41.44 22.97 2.15
CA ASP A 396 41.49 23.38 0.73
C ASP A 396 40.71 22.42 -0.20
N ASP A 397 40.46 21.18 0.25
CA ASP A 397 39.72 20.14 -0.47
C ASP A 397 38.25 20.08 -0.09
N GLU A 398 37.77 21.03 0.71
CA GLU A 398 36.36 21.12 1.13
C GLU A 398 35.66 22.30 0.47
N LEU A 399 34.43 22.02 -0.04
CA LEU A 399 33.57 23.02 -0.66
C LEU A 399 32.21 23.05 0.04
N VAL A 400 31.78 24.22 0.55
CA VAL A 400 30.44 24.42 1.08
C VAL A 400 29.45 24.61 -0.07
N VAL A 401 28.54 23.67 -0.24
CA VAL A 401 27.54 23.64 -1.32
C VAL A 401 26.30 24.45 -0.96
N THR A 402 25.82 24.34 0.28
CA THR A 402 24.64 25.04 0.76
C THR A 402 24.69 25.25 2.26
N VAL A 403 23.98 26.28 2.72
CA VAL A 403 23.78 26.60 4.13
C VAL A 403 22.32 26.51 4.47
N LYS A 404 22.02 25.87 5.59
CA LYS A 404 20.67 25.80 6.18
C LYS A 404 20.61 26.70 7.42
N ARG A 405 19.73 27.70 7.39
CA ARG A 405 19.44 28.61 8.49
C ARG A 405 17.94 28.64 8.76
N ASP A 406 17.50 28.42 9.98
CA ASP A 406 16.09 28.45 10.38
C ASP A 406 15.15 27.64 9.47
N GLY A 407 15.65 26.51 8.95
CA GLY A 407 14.90 25.65 8.06
C GLY A 407 14.95 26.01 6.56
N ALA A 408 15.47 27.18 6.20
CA ALA A 408 15.65 27.62 4.83
C ALA A 408 17.06 27.31 4.31
N PHE A 409 17.16 26.93 3.01
CA PHE A 409 18.43 26.67 2.35
C PHE A 409 18.79 27.83 1.43
N PHE A 410 20.09 28.20 1.41
CA PHE A 410 20.60 29.14 0.42
C PHE A 410 21.99 28.70 -0.06
N ILE A 411 22.32 29.05 -1.30
CA ILE A 411 23.64 28.80 -1.88
C ILE A 411 24.59 29.93 -1.43
N PRO A 412 25.61 29.62 -0.60
CA PRO A 412 26.50 30.63 -0.13
C PRO A 412 27.54 31.01 -1.19
N ASN A 413 28.11 32.18 -1.03
CA ASN A 413 29.36 32.59 -1.69
C ASN A 413 30.39 32.98 -0.61
N GLY A 414 31.63 33.16 -0.97
CA GLY A 414 32.70 33.44 0.00
C GLY A 414 32.44 34.67 0.90
N ARG A 415 31.57 35.60 0.49
CA ARG A 415 31.18 36.79 1.27
C ARG A 415 29.89 36.60 2.09
N SER A 416 29.26 35.43 2.00
CA SER A 416 28.08 35.15 2.76
C SER A 416 28.34 35.10 4.24
N LYS A 417 27.59 35.86 5.03
CA LYS A 417 27.67 35.84 6.48
C LYS A 417 27.04 34.61 7.05
N LEU A 418 27.75 33.95 7.96
CA LEU A 418 27.29 32.79 8.71
C LEU A 418 26.92 33.20 10.12
N CYS A 419 25.95 32.48 10.68
CA CYS A 419 25.49 32.65 12.05
C CYS A 419 25.75 31.38 12.86
N LEU A 420 25.83 31.53 14.16
CA LEU A 420 25.95 30.40 15.08
C LEU A 420 24.73 29.48 14.90
N GLY A 421 24.97 28.16 14.73
CA GLY A 421 23.89 27.18 14.51
C GLY A 421 23.49 26.98 13.05
N ASP A 422 24.10 27.71 12.09
CA ASP A 422 23.96 27.41 10.67
C ASP A 422 24.51 26.00 10.40
N LYS A 423 23.84 25.25 9.55
CA LYS A 423 24.29 23.93 9.11
C LYS A 423 24.84 24.02 7.70
N LEU A 424 26.12 23.72 7.56
CA LEU A 424 26.84 23.72 6.29
C LEU A 424 26.81 22.32 5.69
N LEU A 425 26.49 22.22 4.42
CA LEU A 425 26.74 21.03 3.64
C LEU A 425 28.06 21.18 2.92
N VAL A 426 29.02 20.34 3.27
CA VAL A 426 30.40 20.39 2.77
C VAL A 426 30.65 19.15 1.92
N ILE A 427 31.20 19.33 0.72
CA ILE A 427 31.78 18.25 -0.09
C ILE A 427 33.28 18.19 0.20
N SER A 428 33.78 17.01 0.57
CA SER A 428 35.21 16.72 0.76
C SER A 428 35.66 15.68 -0.26
N HIS A 429 36.86 15.85 -0.81
CA HIS A 429 37.45 14.94 -1.81
C HIS A 429 38.22 13.77 -1.20
N SER A 430 38.39 13.73 0.12
CA SER A 430 39.16 12.69 0.79
C SER A 430 38.30 11.74 1.62
N GLU A 431 38.63 10.43 1.62
CA GLU A 431 38.02 9.36 2.43
C GLU A 431 38.11 9.56 3.97
N ARG A 432 38.52 10.73 4.45
CA ARG A 432 38.71 11.05 5.88
C ARG A 432 37.45 11.34 6.67
N GLY A 433 36.26 11.36 6.04
CA GLY A 433 35.00 11.62 6.72
C GLY A 433 34.57 10.57 7.76
N GLN A 434 35.27 9.44 7.88
CA GLN A 434 34.97 8.39 8.86
C GLN A 434 35.62 8.54 10.24
N ILE A 435 36.55 9.48 10.45
CA ILE A 435 37.34 9.53 11.69
C ILE A 435 36.76 10.46 12.76
N LEU A 436 35.82 11.34 12.43
CA LEU A 436 35.26 12.32 13.38
C LEU A 436 33.96 11.92 14.06
N GLN A 437 33.39 10.72 13.78
CA GLN A 437 32.22 10.19 14.51
C GLN A 437 32.55 9.33 15.73
N THR A 438 33.82 9.22 16.11
CA THR A 438 34.26 8.45 17.31
C THR A 438 35.12 9.33 18.24
N LYS A 439 34.50 10.34 18.87
CA LYS A 439 34.91 10.86 20.17
C LYS A 439 33.71 11.47 20.89
#